data_5e32691c4be74b4fb8a3efa04ef4f99c
#
_entry.id   5e32691c4be74b4fb8a3efa04ef4f99c
#
_cell.length_a   1.000
_cell.length_b   1.000
_cell.length_c   1.000
_cell.angle_alpha   90.00
_cell.angle_beta   90.00
_cell.angle_gamma   90.00
#
_symmetry.space_group_name_H-M   'P 1'
#
loop_
_entity.id
_entity.type
_entity.pdbx_description
1 polymer ?
#
loop_
_entity_poly.entity_id
_entity_poly.type
_entity_poly.pdbx_seq_one_letter_code
_entity_poly.pdbx_strand_id
1 'polypeptide(L)'
;IKIVWPDDHETTIPIELIKNSFKPRYPDQSEWPNGFEPQKYSWSEFLDNKKIAIEALKTFVTYGVIILKDAPKESNSLELLAKRLGPINEVLFERIHNVSVTGHVYNVAHTPKGLPPHNDFASYKSQPSVQVLHMLENECEGGESIIVDGWQVAKDLRVEIPEYFSILQKFNVPFREFDEENETYAEAPLIQCASDGSIESFRFSNQLMQMIDPRKEGIREFYK
;
A
#
# COMPACT_ATOMS: atom_id res chain seq x y z
N ILE A 1 -10.99 34.05 13.63
CA ILE A 1 -12.41 33.67 13.72
C ILE A 1 -12.76 33.62 15.20
N LYS A 2 -13.82 34.36 15.56
CA LYS A 2 -14.38 34.31 16.91
C LYS A 2 -15.62 33.41 16.89
N ILE A 3 -15.68 32.46 17.78
CA ILE A 3 -16.80 31.55 17.98
C ILE A 3 -17.39 31.86 19.36
N VAL A 4 -18.70 32.12 19.39
CA VAL A 4 -19.45 32.24 20.64
C VAL A 4 -20.28 30.97 20.77
N TRP A 5 -20.08 30.27 21.86
CA TRP A 5 -20.78 29.00 22.16
C TRP A 5 -22.12 29.27 22.85
N PRO A 6 -23.04 28.28 22.86
CA PRO A 6 -24.35 28.46 23.48
C PRO A 6 -24.35 28.78 24.97
N ASP A 7 -23.23 28.56 25.66
CA ASP A 7 -23.01 28.87 27.08
C ASP A 7 -22.26 30.20 27.29
N ASP A 8 -22.28 31.07 26.28
CA ASP A 8 -21.58 32.35 26.23
C ASP A 8 -20.04 32.27 26.28
N HIS A 9 -19.48 31.05 26.24
CA HIS A 9 -18.05 30.88 26.11
C HIS A 9 -17.56 31.38 24.75
N GLU A 10 -16.44 32.12 24.75
CA GLU A 10 -15.83 32.65 23.52
C GLU A 10 -14.51 31.97 23.22
N THR A 11 -14.34 31.49 22.01
CA THR A 11 -13.08 30.98 21.50
C THR A 11 -12.60 31.80 20.32
N THR A 12 -11.36 32.25 20.35
CA THR A 12 -10.74 32.94 19.20
C THR A 12 -9.72 32.02 18.57
N ILE A 13 -9.94 31.65 17.30
CA ILE A 13 -9.04 30.82 16.51
C ILE A 13 -8.35 31.70 15.48
N PRO A 14 -7.00 31.80 15.48
CA PRO A 14 -6.27 32.49 14.43
C PRO A 14 -6.59 31.89 13.06
N ILE A 15 -6.86 32.72 12.07
CA ILE A 15 -7.19 32.24 10.71
C ILE A 15 -6.06 31.40 10.10
N GLU A 16 -4.82 31.71 10.43
CA GLU A 16 -3.65 30.96 9.97
C GLU A 16 -3.62 29.53 10.55
N LEU A 17 -4.11 29.31 11.75
CA LEU A 17 -4.24 27.98 12.32
C LEU A 17 -5.24 27.14 11.51
N ILE A 18 -6.36 27.75 11.11
CA ILE A 18 -7.38 27.10 10.27
C ILE A 18 -6.80 26.79 8.89
N LYS A 19 -6.20 27.79 8.22
CA LYS A 19 -5.55 27.59 6.91
C LYS A 19 -4.49 26.49 6.95
N ASN A 20 -3.68 26.43 8.01
CA ASN A 20 -2.65 25.40 8.16
C ASN A 20 -3.21 24.01 8.48
N SER A 21 -4.43 23.91 9.02
CA SER A 21 -5.10 22.63 9.26
C SER A 21 -5.50 21.90 7.97
N PHE A 22 -5.64 22.63 6.86
CA PHE A 22 -5.96 22.07 5.55
C PHE A 22 -4.73 21.83 4.66
N LYS A 23 -3.54 22.23 5.12
CA LYS A 23 -2.30 21.92 4.38
C LYS A 23 -1.93 20.45 4.59
N PRO A 24 -1.50 19.75 3.52
CA PRO A 24 -0.93 18.44 3.66
C PRO A 24 0.20 18.47 4.70
N ARG A 25 0.18 17.53 5.64
CA ARG A 25 1.22 17.41 6.66
C ARG A 25 2.41 16.57 6.22
N TYR A 26 2.26 15.95 5.05
CA TYR A 26 3.24 15.01 4.49
C TYR A 26 3.83 15.59 3.21
N PRO A 27 5.06 15.22 2.86
CA PRO A 27 5.61 15.56 1.55
C PRO A 27 4.72 15.00 0.44
N ASP A 28 4.70 15.70 -0.69
CA ASP A 28 4.04 15.19 -1.88
C ASP A 28 4.73 13.90 -2.34
N GLN A 29 3.94 12.98 -2.87
CA GLN A 29 4.47 11.80 -3.53
C GLN A 29 5.19 12.21 -4.82
N SER A 30 6.33 11.59 -5.07
CA SER A 30 7.15 11.84 -6.25
C SER A 30 7.31 10.57 -7.06
N GLU A 31 7.32 10.73 -8.36
CA GLU A 31 7.63 9.65 -9.31
C GLU A 31 9.06 9.16 -9.10
N TRP A 32 9.29 7.89 -9.38
CA TRP A 32 10.62 7.33 -9.31
C TRP A 32 11.48 7.85 -10.48
N PRO A 33 12.63 8.44 -10.23
CA PRO A 33 13.54 8.83 -11.29
C PRO A 33 14.12 7.60 -12.01
N ASN A 34 14.59 7.77 -13.24
CA ASN A 34 15.27 6.71 -13.97
C ASN A 34 16.42 6.13 -13.14
N GLY A 35 16.45 4.80 -13.03
CA GLY A 35 17.44 4.11 -12.19
C GLY A 35 17.19 4.25 -10.70
N PHE A 36 15.96 4.48 -10.29
CA PHE A 36 15.58 4.58 -8.88
C PHE A 36 16.03 3.35 -8.10
N GLU A 37 16.70 3.58 -6.99
CA GLU A 37 17.00 2.57 -5.97
C GLU A 37 16.44 3.04 -4.64
N PRO A 38 15.73 2.16 -3.88
CA PRO A 38 15.23 2.49 -2.56
C PRO A 38 16.34 2.93 -1.62
N GLN A 39 16.10 4.02 -0.89
CA GLN A 39 17.02 4.52 0.12
C GLN A 39 17.18 3.50 1.25
N LYS A 40 18.43 3.35 1.72
CA LYS A 40 18.80 2.37 2.74
C LYS A 40 19.16 3.10 4.04
N TYR A 41 18.53 2.68 5.15
CA TYR A 41 18.77 3.21 6.48
C TYR A 41 19.21 2.09 7.42
N SER A 42 19.97 2.39 8.46
CA SER A 42 20.29 1.42 9.51
C SER A 42 19.06 1.16 10.37
N TRP A 43 18.77 -0.11 10.65
CA TRP A 43 17.70 -0.52 11.55
C TRP A 43 17.82 0.11 12.94
N SER A 44 19.00 0.03 13.56
CA SER A 44 19.22 0.59 14.89
C SER A 44 19.07 2.10 14.91
N GLU A 45 19.63 2.81 13.91
CA GLU A 45 19.49 4.27 13.85
C GLU A 45 18.02 4.69 13.59
N PHE A 46 17.28 3.94 12.78
CA PHE A 46 15.86 4.19 12.58
C PHE A 46 15.07 4.07 13.89
N LEU A 47 15.40 3.11 14.74
CA LEU A 47 14.74 2.92 16.04
C LEU A 47 15.17 3.97 17.08
N ASP A 48 16.44 4.30 17.15
CA ASP A 48 16.99 5.06 18.28
C ASP A 48 17.18 6.55 17.97
N ASN A 49 17.37 6.92 16.69
CA ASN A 49 17.63 8.29 16.28
C ASN A 49 16.39 8.93 15.62
N LYS A 50 15.74 9.85 16.36
CA LYS A 50 14.54 10.54 15.87
C LYS A 50 14.75 11.30 14.54
N LYS A 51 15.93 11.85 14.29
CA LYS A 51 16.22 12.59 13.04
C LYS A 51 16.24 11.65 11.86
N ILE A 52 16.95 10.52 11.99
CA ILE A 52 17.02 9.48 10.96
C ILE A 52 15.63 8.87 10.72
N ALA A 53 14.87 8.59 11.77
CA ALA A 53 13.51 8.09 11.61
C ALA A 53 12.60 9.07 10.84
N ILE A 54 12.67 10.36 11.14
CA ILE A 54 11.90 11.38 10.42
C ILE A 54 12.32 11.47 8.95
N GLU A 55 13.62 11.42 8.67
CA GLU A 55 14.15 11.43 7.31
C GLU A 55 13.68 10.19 6.53
N ALA A 56 13.86 8.99 7.09
CA ALA A 56 13.42 7.74 6.49
C ALA A 56 11.91 7.73 6.22
N LEU A 57 11.09 8.20 7.17
CA LEU A 57 9.65 8.28 6.99
C LEU A 57 9.23 9.31 5.93
N LYS A 58 9.93 10.43 5.82
CA LYS A 58 9.71 11.39 4.72
C LYS A 58 10.03 10.74 3.37
N THR A 59 11.17 10.06 3.25
CA THR A 59 11.54 9.32 2.05
C THR A 59 10.49 8.26 1.71
N PHE A 60 10.03 7.50 2.71
CA PHE A 60 8.98 6.51 2.53
C PHE A 60 7.68 7.13 2.01
N VAL A 61 7.21 8.24 2.59
CA VAL A 61 5.99 8.92 2.13
C VAL A 61 6.17 9.47 0.71
N THR A 62 7.36 9.95 0.36
CA THR A 62 7.65 10.51 -0.96
C THR A 62 7.71 9.43 -2.05
N TYR A 63 8.38 8.31 -1.79
CA TYR A 63 8.68 7.29 -2.81
C TYR A 63 7.98 5.94 -2.58
N GLY A 64 7.27 5.77 -1.48
CA GLY A 64 6.53 4.54 -1.16
C GLY A 64 7.38 3.37 -0.66
N VAL A 65 8.71 3.48 -0.65
CA VAL A 65 9.60 2.38 -0.27
C VAL A 65 10.89 2.86 0.37
N ILE A 66 11.35 2.15 1.39
CA ILE A 66 12.69 2.27 2.00
C ILE A 66 13.19 0.88 2.39
N ILE A 67 14.49 0.75 2.59
CA ILE A 67 15.11 -0.49 3.08
C ILE A 67 15.79 -0.21 4.43
N LEU A 68 15.45 -1.00 5.44
CA LEU A 68 16.15 -1.01 6.73
C LEU A 68 17.17 -2.13 6.73
N LYS A 69 18.45 -1.77 6.81
CA LYS A 69 19.59 -2.71 6.82
C LYS A 69 19.93 -3.15 8.23
N ASP A 70 20.57 -4.29 8.32
CA ASP A 70 21.12 -4.84 9.56
C ASP A 70 20.03 -5.07 10.62
N ALA A 71 18.81 -5.43 10.17
CA ALA A 71 17.74 -5.86 11.03
C ALA A 71 18.11 -7.17 11.75
N PRO A 72 17.74 -7.33 13.04
CA PRO A 72 17.96 -8.57 13.75
C PRO A 72 17.22 -9.74 13.07
N LYS A 73 17.79 -10.94 13.12
CA LYS A 73 17.21 -12.15 12.48
C LYS A 73 16.16 -12.88 13.34
N GLU A 74 15.87 -12.37 14.52
CA GLU A 74 14.87 -12.93 15.42
C GLU A 74 13.46 -12.66 14.90
N SER A 75 12.60 -13.67 14.93
CA SER A 75 11.25 -13.67 14.35
C SER A 75 10.34 -12.52 14.84
N ASN A 76 10.54 -12.04 16.06
CA ASN A 76 9.70 -10.98 16.66
C ASN A 76 10.28 -9.58 16.53
N SER A 77 11.36 -9.39 15.76
CA SER A 77 12.01 -8.08 15.62
C SER A 77 11.07 -7.02 15.04
N LEU A 78 10.09 -7.41 14.23
CA LEU A 78 9.08 -6.49 13.67
C LEU A 78 8.24 -5.79 14.75
N GLU A 79 8.08 -6.36 15.93
CA GLU A 79 7.41 -5.70 17.07
C GLU A 79 8.15 -4.43 17.53
N LEU A 80 9.44 -4.35 17.30
CA LEU A 80 10.22 -3.16 17.60
C LEU A 80 9.87 -2.02 16.65
N LEU A 81 9.61 -2.32 15.39
CA LEU A 81 9.11 -1.33 14.42
C LEU A 81 7.73 -0.81 14.80
N ALA A 82 6.84 -1.68 15.28
CA ALA A 82 5.51 -1.29 15.72
C ALA A 82 5.54 -0.22 16.81
N LYS A 83 6.51 -0.29 17.73
CA LYS A 83 6.72 0.75 18.77
C LYS A 83 7.08 2.11 18.19
N ARG A 84 7.65 2.14 16.98
CA ARG A 84 8.10 3.36 16.31
C ARG A 84 7.07 3.89 15.31
N LEU A 85 6.43 3.01 14.57
CA LEU A 85 5.51 3.34 13.47
C LEU A 85 4.06 3.42 13.94
N GLY A 86 3.65 2.54 14.85
CA GLY A 86 2.28 2.38 15.31
C GLY A 86 1.87 0.92 15.39
N PRO A 87 0.64 0.63 15.81
CA PRO A 87 0.19 -0.74 15.99
C PRO A 87 0.19 -1.51 14.66
N ILE A 88 0.59 -2.77 14.72
CA ILE A 88 0.48 -3.70 13.60
C ILE A 88 -1.00 -3.95 13.34
N ASN A 89 -1.41 -3.85 12.09
CA ASN A 89 -2.76 -4.19 11.64
C ASN A 89 -2.85 -5.73 11.52
N GLU A 90 -3.62 -6.36 12.39
CA GLU A 90 -3.89 -7.78 12.31
C GLU A 90 -4.84 -8.06 11.15
N VAL A 91 -4.48 -9.01 10.32
CA VAL A 91 -5.24 -9.42 9.14
C VAL A 91 -5.68 -10.87 9.27
N LEU A 92 -6.23 -11.44 8.20
CA LEU A 92 -6.73 -12.81 8.14
C LEU A 92 -5.73 -13.87 8.64
N PHE A 93 -4.45 -13.66 8.40
CA PHE A 93 -3.44 -14.65 8.74
C PHE A 93 -3.01 -14.56 10.20
N GLU A 94 -2.07 -13.70 10.48
CA GLU A 94 -1.52 -13.49 11.82
C GLU A 94 -1.07 -12.04 11.97
N ARG A 95 -0.78 -11.65 13.21
CA ARG A 95 -0.18 -10.36 13.51
C ARG A 95 1.17 -10.16 12.81
N ILE A 96 2.02 -11.18 12.81
CA ILE A 96 3.26 -11.27 12.04
C ILE A 96 3.24 -12.63 11.34
N HIS A 97 3.14 -12.58 10.02
CA HIS A 97 3.00 -13.77 9.20
C HIS A 97 4.36 -14.25 8.69
N ASN A 98 4.66 -15.55 8.86
CA ASN A 98 5.87 -16.16 8.32
C ASN A 98 5.64 -16.67 6.90
N VAL A 99 6.36 -16.09 5.94
CA VAL A 99 6.33 -16.55 4.55
C VAL A 99 7.42 -17.60 4.36
N SER A 100 7.01 -18.83 4.11
CA SER A 100 7.91 -19.95 3.84
C SER A 100 7.27 -20.95 2.88
N VAL A 101 8.09 -21.67 2.13
CA VAL A 101 7.61 -22.78 1.30
C VAL A 101 7.21 -23.94 2.21
N THR A 102 5.93 -24.32 2.19
CA THR A 102 5.38 -25.38 3.03
C THR A 102 4.71 -26.47 2.20
N GLY A 103 4.54 -27.66 2.79
CA GLY A 103 3.81 -28.77 2.16
C GLY A 103 2.30 -28.57 2.09
N HIS A 104 1.74 -27.64 2.87
CA HIS A 104 0.31 -27.27 2.85
C HIS A 104 0.15 -25.90 2.20
N VAL A 105 -0.10 -25.92 0.90
CA VAL A 105 -0.19 -24.71 0.07
C VAL A 105 -1.64 -24.29 -0.03
N TYR A 106 -2.03 -23.23 0.68
CA TYR A 106 -3.33 -22.56 0.49
C TYR A 106 -3.20 -21.23 -0.27
N ASN A 107 -1.98 -20.71 -0.42
CA ASN A 107 -1.71 -19.48 -1.16
C ASN A 107 -0.44 -19.66 -2.02
N VAL A 108 -0.39 -19.03 -3.19
CA VAL A 108 0.75 -19.08 -4.11
C VAL A 108 2.05 -18.58 -3.46
N ALA A 109 1.96 -17.68 -2.48
CA ALA A 109 3.10 -17.19 -1.70
C ALA A 109 3.86 -18.30 -0.94
N HIS A 110 3.22 -19.45 -0.70
CA HIS A 110 3.85 -20.64 -0.06
C HIS A 110 4.45 -21.61 -1.07
N THR A 111 4.59 -21.21 -2.32
CA THR A 111 5.17 -22.01 -3.40
C THR A 111 6.48 -21.39 -3.89
N PRO A 112 7.35 -22.16 -4.56
CA PRO A 112 8.54 -21.62 -5.22
C PRO A 112 8.26 -20.87 -6.52
N LYS A 113 6.99 -20.60 -6.85
CA LYS A 113 6.61 -19.87 -8.06
C LYS A 113 6.74 -18.36 -7.84
N GLY A 114 7.25 -17.67 -8.86
CA GLY A 114 7.26 -16.21 -8.85
C GLY A 114 5.84 -15.64 -8.85
N LEU A 115 5.65 -14.58 -8.08
CA LEU A 115 4.41 -13.82 -8.04
C LEU A 115 4.54 -12.60 -8.96
N PRO A 116 3.59 -12.35 -9.87
CA PRO A 116 3.57 -11.09 -10.60
C PRO A 116 3.31 -9.92 -9.64
N PRO A 117 3.67 -8.67 -10.03
CA PRO A 117 3.35 -7.48 -9.25
C PRO A 117 1.86 -7.43 -8.88
N HIS A 118 1.56 -7.16 -7.61
CA HIS A 118 0.21 -7.11 -7.05
C HIS A 118 0.18 -6.24 -5.79
N ASN A 119 -1.01 -5.86 -5.37
CA ASN A 119 -1.24 -5.35 -4.03
C ASN A 119 -1.71 -6.50 -3.13
N ASP A 120 -1.19 -6.56 -1.93
CA ASP A 120 -1.69 -7.48 -0.92
C ASP A 120 -3.08 -7.06 -0.44
N PHE A 121 -3.86 -8.05 0.02
CA PHE A 121 -5.19 -7.86 0.58
C PHE A 121 -6.16 -7.09 -0.33
N ALA A 122 -6.09 -7.35 -1.65
CA ALA A 122 -6.99 -6.71 -2.61
C ALA A 122 -8.48 -7.05 -2.34
N SER A 123 -8.76 -8.14 -1.64
CA SER A 123 -10.09 -8.57 -1.17
C SER A 123 -10.60 -7.82 0.07
N TYR A 124 -9.78 -6.94 0.67
CA TYR A 124 -10.22 -6.11 1.80
C TYR A 124 -10.84 -4.81 1.31
N LYS A 125 -11.92 -4.36 1.97
CA LYS A 125 -12.50 -3.02 1.71
C LYS A 125 -11.50 -1.92 1.97
N SER A 126 -10.77 -2.02 3.09
CA SER A 126 -9.67 -1.13 3.45
C SER A 126 -8.39 -1.95 3.50
N GLN A 127 -7.56 -1.81 2.49
CA GLN A 127 -6.26 -2.49 2.43
C GLN A 127 -5.30 -1.92 3.49
N PRO A 128 -4.41 -2.74 4.07
CA PRO A 128 -3.31 -2.23 4.88
C PRO A 128 -2.47 -1.22 4.08
N SER A 129 -2.14 -0.10 4.71
CA SER A 129 -1.46 1.01 4.01
C SER A 129 0.04 0.77 3.85
N VAL A 130 0.63 -0.02 4.73
CA VAL A 130 2.09 -0.26 4.79
C VAL A 130 2.34 -1.72 5.04
N GLN A 131 3.21 -2.31 4.25
CA GLN A 131 3.73 -3.64 4.45
C GLN A 131 5.20 -3.58 4.87
N VAL A 132 5.59 -4.42 5.81
CA VAL A 132 6.98 -4.64 6.18
C VAL A 132 7.35 -6.08 5.87
N LEU A 133 8.27 -6.26 4.94
CA LEU A 133 8.82 -7.56 4.60
C LEU A 133 10.19 -7.71 5.28
N HIS A 134 10.31 -8.67 6.21
CA HIS A 134 11.53 -8.92 6.96
C HIS A 134 12.20 -10.18 6.48
N MET A 135 13.38 -10.06 5.90
CA MET A 135 14.19 -11.18 5.43
C MET A 135 15.01 -11.73 6.61
N LEU A 136 14.66 -12.93 7.06
CA LEU A 136 15.38 -13.64 8.13
C LEU A 136 16.60 -14.37 7.59
N GLU A 137 16.44 -15.10 6.48
CA GLU A 137 17.47 -15.84 5.80
C GLU A 137 17.34 -15.68 4.29
N ASN A 138 18.46 -15.57 3.60
CA ASN A 138 18.51 -15.54 2.15
C ASN A 138 19.75 -16.30 1.69
N GLU A 139 19.62 -17.62 1.58
CA GLU A 139 20.66 -18.54 1.16
C GLU A 139 20.40 -19.11 -0.24
N CYS A 140 19.33 -18.68 -0.89
CA CYS A 140 18.94 -19.13 -2.23
C CYS A 140 19.39 -18.16 -3.32
N GLU A 141 19.64 -18.67 -4.52
CA GLU A 141 19.67 -17.87 -5.72
C GLU A 141 18.23 -17.55 -6.17
N GLY A 142 17.93 -16.29 -6.48
CA GLY A 142 16.60 -15.82 -6.82
C GLY A 142 15.77 -15.43 -5.59
N GLY A 143 14.46 -15.25 -5.78
CA GLY A 143 13.54 -14.82 -4.73
C GLY A 143 13.59 -13.32 -4.44
N GLU A 144 14.17 -12.54 -5.35
CA GLU A 144 14.21 -11.08 -5.25
C GLU A 144 12.79 -10.51 -5.28
N SER A 145 12.55 -9.49 -4.43
CA SER A 145 11.32 -8.72 -4.47
C SER A 145 11.38 -7.68 -5.57
N ILE A 146 10.42 -7.74 -6.49
CA ILE A 146 10.24 -6.73 -7.55
C ILE A 146 9.20 -5.74 -7.06
N ILE A 147 9.54 -4.44 -7.07
CA ILE A 147 8.65 -3.35 -6.68
C ILE A 147 8.42 -2.47 -7.91
N VAL A 148 7.18 -2.06 -8.12
CA VAL A 148 6.76 -1.23 -9.25
C VAL A 148 6.09 0.04 -8.74
N ASP A 149 6.42 1.19 -9.31
CA ASP A 149 5.69 2.43 -9.09
C ASP A 149 4.33 2.39 -9.81
N GLY A 150 3.29 1.92 -9.09
CA GLY A 150 1.94 1.83 -9.63
C GLY A 150 1.33 3.19 -10.00
N TRP A 151 1.75 4.28 -9.32
CA TRP A 151 1.32 5.65 -9.66
C TRP A 151 1.86 6.08 -11.01
N GLN A 152 3.14 5.80 -11.27
CA GLN A 152 3.76 6.08 -12.57
C GLN A 152 3.08 5.27 -13.67
N VAL A 153 2.89 3.96 -13.46
CA VAL A 153 2.18 3.10 -14.43
C VAL A 153 0.80 3.65 -14.76
N ALA A 154 0.03 4.08 -13.75
CA ALA A 154 -1.30 4.62 -13.98
C ALA A 154 -1.28 5.98 -14.71
N LYS A 155 -0.29 6.83 -14.45
CA LYS A 155 -0.09 8.10 -15.17
C LYS A 155 0.30 7.87 -16.63
N ASP A 156 1.24 6.97 -16.88
CA ASP A 156 1.68 6.61 -18.23
C ASP A 156 0.51 6.05 -19.03
N LEU A 157 -0.26 5.14 -18.45
CA LEU A 157 -1.46 4.60 -19.08
C LEU A 157 -2.49 5.68 -19.41
N ARG A 158 -2.67 6.67 -18.54
CA ARG A 158 -3.58 7.81 -18.80
C ARG A 158 -3.16 8.61 -20.02
N VAL A 159 -1.85 8.75 -20.26
CA VAL A 159 -1.29 9.53 -21.37
C VAL A 159 -1.22 8.71 -22.65
N GLU A 160 -0.74 7.48 -22.55
CA GLU A 160 -0.47 6.64 -23.71
C GLU A 160 -1.74 5.97 -24.27
N ILE A 161 -2.63 5.49 -23.38
CA ILE A 161 -3.83 4.73 -23.76
C ILE A 161 -5.01 5.17 -22.88
N PRO A 162 -5.51 6.43 -23.03
CA PRO A 162 -6.54 7.00 -22.16
C PRO A 162 -7.86 6.23 -22.15
N GLU A 163 -8.18 5.53 -23.22
CA GLU A 163 -9.34 4.64 -23.28
C GLU A 163 -9.22 3.46 -22.29
N TYR A 164 -8.06 2.85 -22.16
CA TYR A 164 -7.84 1.77 -21.17
C TYR A 164 -7.85 2.32 -19.75
N PHE A 165 -7.21 3.47 -19.53
CA PHE A 165 -7.28 4.13 -18.24
C PHE A 165 -8.74 4.36 -17.80
N SER A 166 -9.59 4.86 -18.70
CA SER A 166 -11.01 5.09 -18.44
C SER A 166 -11.78 3.82 -18.13
N ILE A 167 -11.46 2.72 -18.83
CA ILE A 167 -12.07 1.41 -18.59
C ILE A 167 -11.71 0.86 -17.23
N LEU A 168 -10.44 0.99 -16.80
CA LEU A 168 -9.97 0.51 -15.50
C LEU A 168 -10.54 1.30 -14.30
N GLN A 169 -11.08 2.49 -14.55
CA GLN A 169 -11.84 3.26 -13.57
C GLN A 169 -13.33 2.91 -13.56
N LYS A 170 -13.87 2.42 -14.66
CA LYS A 170 -15.33 2.25 -14.85
C LYS A 170 -15.88 1.03 -14.13
N PHE A 171 -15.15 -0.08 -14.14
CA PHE A 171 -15.66 -1.35 -13.63
C PHE A 171 -15.15 -1.63 -12.22
N ASN A 172 -16.08 -1.88 -11.31
CA ASN A 172 -15.74 -2.50 -10.05
C ASN A 172 -15.40 -3.97 -10.30
N VAL A 173 -14.17 -4.31 -10.03
CA VAL A 173 -13.61 -5.66 -10.12
C VAL A 173 -13.83 -6.33 -8.78
N PRO A 174 -14.42 -7.54 -8.74
CA PRO A 174 -14.52 -8.30 -7.51
C PRO A 174 -13.16 -8.92 -7.19
N PHE A 175 -12.76 -8.84 -5.93
CA PHE A 175 -11.59 -9.52 -5.37
C PHE A 175 -12.06 -10.41 -4.23
N ARG A 176 -11.60 -11.65 -4.22
CA ARG A 176 -11.99 -12.65 -3.23
C ARG A 176 -10.80 -13.47 -2.79
N GLU A 177 -10.68 -13.66 -1.50
CA GLU A 177 -9.76 -14.59 -0.87
C GLU A 177 -10.52 -15.42 0.14
N PHE A 178 -10.26 -16.71 0.20
CA PHE A 178 -10.94 -17.62 1.13
C PHE A 178 -10.04 -18.82 1.46
N ASP A 179 -10.21 -19.29 2.66
CA ASP A 179 -9.68 -20.57 3.15
C ASP A 179 -10.85 -21.43 3.70
N GLU A 180 -10.54 -22.44 4.51
CA GLU A 180 -11.56 -23.34 5.09
C GLU A 180 -12.48 -22.64 6.10
N GLU A 181 -12.00 -21.57 6.76
CA GLU A 181 -12.70 -20.93 7.88
C GLU A 181 -13.10 -19.48 7.56
N ASN A 182 -12.41 -18.84 6.62
CA ASN A 182 -12.50 -17.41 6.41
C ASN A 182 -12.75 -17.05 4.95
N GLU A 183 -13.43 -15.94 4.74
CA GLU A 183 -13.62 -15.33 3.42
C GLU A 183 -13.55 -13.82 3.52
N THR A 184 -12.79 -13.20 2.61
CA THR A 184 -12.77 -11.75 2.40
C THR A 184 -13.20 -11.41 0.99
N TYR A 185 -13.99 -10.35 0.86
CA TYR A 185 -14.54 -9.90 -0.42
C TYR A 185 -14.64 -8.39 -0.49
N ALA A 186 -14.17 -7.83 -1.60
CA ALA A 186 -14.36 -6.41 -1.91
C ALA A 186 -14.53 -6.21 -3.41
N GLU A 187 -15.24 -5.16 -3.78
CA GLU A 187 -15.31 -4.67 -5.16
C GLU A 187 -14.74 -3.26 -5.23
N ALA A 188 -13.86 -3.03 -6.18
CA ALA A 188 -13.30 -1.70 -6.44
C ALA A 188 -12.80 -1.61 -7.90
N PRO A 189 -12.73 -0.39 -8.47
CA PRO A 189 -12.03 -0.20 -9.72
C PRO A 189 -10.53 -0.47 -9.55
N LEU A 190 -9.84 -0.83 -10.63
CA LEU A 190 -8.38 -1.01 -10.59
C LEU A 190 -7.65 0.31 -10.37
N ILE A 191 -8.19 1.41 -10.89
CA ILE A 191 -7.70 2.77 -10.67
C ILE A 191 -8.85 3.61 -10.14
N GLN A 192 -8.66 4.24 -8.99
CA GLN A 192 -9.61 5.19 -8.43
C GLN A 192 -9.03 6.60 -8.48
N CYS A 193 -9.83 7.56 -8.95
CA CYS A 193 -9.46 8.95 -8.96
C CYS A 193 -10.38 9.78 -8.07
N ALA A 194 -9.82 10.81 -7.45
CA ALA A 194 -10.56 11.84 -6.76
C ALA A 194 -11.35 12.73 -7.75
N SER A 195 -12.23 13.58 -7.24
CA SER A 195 -13.06 14.46 -8.05
C SER A 195 -12.27 15.49 -8.88
N ASP A 196 -11.06 15.82 -8.47
CA ASP A 196 -10.12 16.69 -9.22
C ASP A 196 -9.33 15.95 -10.30
N GLY A 197 -9.55 14.64 -10.45
CA GLY A 197 -8.87 13.77 -11.40
C GLY A 197 -7.52 13.22 -10.93
N SER A 198 -7.05 13.56 -9.73
CA SER A 198 -5.85 12.96 -9.17
C SER A 198 -6.06 11.46 -8.88
N ILE A 199 -5.02 10.64 -9.06
CA ILE A 199 -5.08 9.20 -8.75
C ILE A 199 -5.07 9.06 -7.23
N GLU A 200 -6.11 8.43 -6.68
CA GLU A 200 -6.31 8.26 -5.25
C GLU A 200 -5.89 6.87 -4.75
N SER A 201 -6.19 5.85 -5.53
CA SER A 201 -5.79 4.49 -5.20
C SER A 201 -5.61 3.62 -6.45
N PHE A 202 -4.83 2.56 -6.26
CA PHE A 202 -4.57 1.54 -7.26
C PHE A 202 -4.73 0.18 -6.59
N ARG A 203 -5.54 -0.71 -7.20
CA ARG A 203 -5.82 -2.04 -6.67
C ARG A 203 -5.65 -3.08 -7.77
N PHE A 204 -4.72 -4.02 -7.58
CA PHE A 204 -4.44 -5.05 -8.55
C PHE A 204 -3.92 -6.33 -7.89
N SER A 205 -4.55 -7.46 -8.22
CA SER A 205 -4.07 -8.79 -7.83
C SER A 205 -4.67 -9.84 -8.76
N ASN A 206 -3.88 -10.39 -9.65
CA ASN A 206 -4.32 -11.45 -10.58
C ASN A 206 -4.88 -12.68 -9.88
N GLN A 207 -4.40 -12.96 -8.67
CA GLN A 207 -4.77 -14.17 -7.93
C GLN A 207 -6.13 -14.03 -7.27
N LEU A 208 -6.46 -12.81 -6.82
CA LEU A 208 -7.69 -12.54 -6.08
C LEU A 208 -8.80 -11.99 -6.96
N MET A 209 -8.47 -11.48 -8.17
CA MET A 209 -9.46 -10.99 -9.12
C MET A 209 -10.42 -12.10 -9.52
N GLN A 210 -11.72 -11.78 -9.43
CA GLN A 210 -12.79 -12.62 -9.93
C GLN A 210 -13.33 -12.06 -11.24
N MET A 211 -14.07 -12.89 -11.96
CA MET A 211 -14.69 -12.50 -13.23
C MET A 211 -15.76 -11.43 -12.98
N ILE A 212 -15.73 -10.35 -13.75
CA ILE A 212 -16.81 -9.37 -13.78
C ILE A 212 -17.96 -9.96 -14.59
N ASP A 213 -19.21 -9.63 -14.24
CA ASP A 213 -20.40 -10.10 -14.97
C ASP A 213 -20.26 -9.82 -16.48
N PRO A 214 -20.23 -10.87 -17.32
CA PRO A 214 -19.99 -10.73 -18.77
C PRO A 214 -21.13 -10.02 -19.51
N ARG A 215 -22.26 -9.78 -18.84
CA ARG A 215 -23.42 -9.04 -19.39
C ARG A 215 -23.27 -7.53 -19.28
N LYS A 216 -22.31 -7.04 -18.48
CA LYS A 216 -22.06 -5.59 -18.35
C LYS A 216 -21.62 -5.01 -19.69
N GLU A 217 -22.22 -3.89 -20.07
CA GLU A 217 -21.86 -3.17 -21.28
C GLU A 217 -20.41 -2.65 -21.23
N GLY A 218 -19.63 -2.93 -22.29
CA GLY A 218 -18.21 -2.56 -22.39
C GLY A 218 -17.26 -3.52 -21.68
N ILE A 219 -17.73 -4.66 -21.15
CA ILE A 219 -16.87 -5.61 -20.43
C ILE A 219 -15.81 -6.27 -21.33
N ARG A 220 -16.09 -6.40 -22.61
CA ARG A 220 -15.12 -6.98 -23.57
C ARG A 220 -13.87 -6.11 -23.72
N GLU A 221 -14.04 -4.81 -23.64
CA GLU A 221 -12.94 -3.83 -23.70
C GLU A 221 -12.06 -3.91 -22.46
N PHE A 222 -12.64 -4.24 -21.30
CA PHE A 222 -11.90 -4.46 -20.06
C PHE A 222 -10.95 -5.67 -20.13
N TYR A 223 -11.32 -6.72 -20.86
CA TYR A 223 -10.53 -7.94 -20.98
C TYR A 223 -9.66 -8.01 -22.25
N LYS A 224 -9.52 -6.94 -23.00
CA LYS A 224 -8.56 -6.81 -24.11
C LYS A 224 -7.18 -6.39 -23.63
#